data_5a2fc5ac1c5d725d2628435a6096fa8c
#
_entry.id   5a2fc5ac1c5d725d2628435a6096fa8c
#
_cell.length_a   1.000
_cell.length_b   1.000
_cell.length_c   1.000
_cell.angle_alpha   90.00
_cell.angle_beta   90.00
_cell.angle_gamma   90.00
#
_symmetry.space_group_name_H-M   'P 1'
#
loop_
_entity.id
_entity.type
_entity.pdbx_description
1 polymer ?
#
loop_
_entity_poly.entity_id
_entity_poly.type
_entity_poly.pdbx_seq_one_letter_code
_entity_poly.pdbx_strand_id
1 'polypeptide(L)'
;MKCDGTFKNCTNCKKSINCCQEFNKLNAPSISIEEKELINKYYSNFYDELEKNIFTLKTKNNTCIFFKNNNCSIYNIRPLDCRLYPYDIIEKEEKYFLILYKLNCINENIFLNNMNEINSLIEKIKPWIKDFTNKSNFSKMINQEYVILREILI
;
A
#
# COMPACT_ATOMS: atom_id res chain seq x y z
N MET A 1 15.14 -1.89 -18.06
CA MET A 1 15.37 -0.85 -17.04
C MET A 1 15.22 -1.53 -15.69
N LYS A 2 16.25 -1.57 -14.87
CA LYS A 2 16.16 -2.15 -13.52
C LYS A 2 15.37 -1.15 -12.66
N CYS A 3 14.39 -1.62 -11.90
CA CYS A 3 13.84 -0.82 -10.81
C CYS A 3 15.01 -0.41 -9.92
N ASP A 4 15.26 0.89 -9.78
CA ASP A 4 16.34 1.39 -8.92
C ASP A 4 15.97 1.38 -7.45
N GLY A 5 14.83 0.77 -7.12
CA GLY A 5 14.33 0.62 -5.75
C GLY A 5 13.96 1.94 -5.06
N THR A 6 14.07 3.05 -5.75
CA THR A 6 13.53 4.30 -5.26
C THR A 6 12.06 4.38 -5.62
N PHE A 7 11.21 4.59 -4.64
CA PHE A 7 9.76 4.80 -4.81
C PHE A 7 9.41 5.90 -5.83
N LYS A 8 10.40 6.66 -6.28
CA LYS A 8 10.27 7.74 -7.26
C LYS A 8 10.04 7.25 -8.70
N ASN A 9 10.33 5.98 -9.02
CA ASN A 9 10.36 5.49 -10.40
C ASN A 9 9.34 4.42 -10.75
N CYS A 10 8.32 4.18 -9.89
CA CYS A 10 7.21 3.28 -10.25
C CYS A 10 6.43 3.76 -11.47
N THR A 11 6.49 5.04 -11.82
CA THR A 11 5.84 5.61 -13.00
C THR A 11 6.38 5.08 -14.32
N ASN A 12 7.61 4.56 -14.34
CA ASN A 12 8.27 4.02 -15.54
C ASN A 12 8.46 2.50 -15.50
N CYS A 13 7.88 1.81 -14.55
CA CYS A 13 7.99 0.37 -14.45
C CYS A 13 7.16 -0.32 -15.53
N LYS A 14 7.81 -0.75 -16.61
CA LYS A 14 7.18 -1.50 -17.70
C LYS A 14 6.88 -2.97 -17.36
N LYS A 15 7.34 -3.46 -16.22
CA LYS A 15 7.06 -4.81 -15.72
C LYS A 15 6.06 -4.73 -14.58
N SER A 16 5.01 -4.17 -14.84
CA SER A 16 3.69 -4.07 -14.32
C SER A 16 3.17 -5.22 -13.43
N ILE A 17 3.67 -5.35 -12.23
CA ILE A 17 2.78 -5.56 -11.11
C ILE A 17 2.83 -4.26 -10.35
N ASN A 18 2.19 -3.28 -10.92
CA ASN A 18 2.10 -1.96 -10.34
C ASN A 18 1.17 -2.03 -9.13
N CYS A 19 1.55 -1.35 -8.05
CA CYS A 19 0.66 -1.10 -6.91
C CYS A 19 -0.66 -0.40 -7.29
N CYS A 20 -0.89 -0.16 -8.56
CA CYS A 20 -2.10 0.46 -9.11
C CYS A 20 -2.88 -0.45 -10.08
N GLN A 21 -2.37 -1.63 -10.40
CA GLN A 21 -2.99 -2.58 -11.33
C GLN A 21 -3.22 -3.94 -10.66
N GLU A 22 -4.13 -4.73 -11.24
CA GLU A 22 -4.50 -6.05 -10.74
C GLU A 22 -5.13 -6.05 -9.33
N PHE A 23 -5.73 -4.92 -8.92
CA PHE A 23 -6.48 -4.81 -7.68
C PHE A 23 -7.97 -4.97 -7.90
N ASN A 24 -8.58 -5.79 -7.10
CA ASN A 24 -10.02 -5.73 -6.89
C ASN A 24 -10.34 -4.89 -5.62
N LYS A 25 -11.62 -4.70 -5.35
CA LYS A 25 -12.10 -3.97 -4.18
C LYS A 25 -11.50 -4.45 -2.84
N LEU A 26 -11.19 -5.75 -2.73
CA LEU A 26 -10.76 -6.37 -1.47
C LEU A 26 -9.27 -6.20 -1.19
N ASN A 27 -8.45 -6.01 -2.22
CA ASN A 27 -7.01 -5.86 -2.10
C ASN A 27 -6.51 -4.47 -2.56
N ALA A 28 -7.41 -3.54 -2.75
CA ALA A 28 -7.06 -2.15 -3.03
C ALA A 28 -6.42 -1.49 -1.80
N PRO A 29 -5.57 -0.47 -1.99
CA PRO A 29 -4.91 0.22 -0.89
C PRO A 29 -5.89 0.74 0.16
N SER A 30 -5.56 0.55 1.42
CA SER A 30 -6.32 1.09 2.55
C SER A 30 -6.10 2.58 2.68
N ILE A 31 -7.12 3.27 3.15
CA ILE A 31 -7.06 4.70 3.49
C ILE A 31 -7.61 4.95 4.88
N SER A 32 -6.93 5.77 5.67
CA SER A 32 -7.44 6.24 6.96
C SER A 32 -8.56 7.25 6.77
N ILE A 33 -9.25 7.58 7.86
CA ILE A 33 -10.29 8.61 7.86
C ILE A 33 -9.69 9.96 7.42
N GLU A 34 -8.53 10.32 7.95
CA GLU A 34 -7.83 11.57 7.64
C GLU A 34 -7.41 11.64 6.17
N GLU A 35 -6.90 10.54 5.62
CA GLU A 35 -6.53 10.46 4.21
C GLU A 35 -7.76 10.56 3.31
N LYS A 36 -8.87 9.92 3.71
CA LYS A 36 -10.14 10.03 3.02
C LYS A 36 -10.61 11.49 2.98
N GLU A 37 -10.57 12.18 4.11
CA GLU A 37 -10.95 13.60 4.19
C GLU A 37 -10.04 14.50 3.34
N LEU A 38 -8.74 14.23 3.34
CA LEU A 38 -7.78 14.98 2.52
C LEU A 38 -8.07 14.82 1.02
N ILE A 39 -8.24 13.59 0.55
CA ILE A 39 -8.50 13.30 -0.86
C ILE A 39 -9.88 13.83 -1.27
N ASN A 40 -10.87 13.77 -0.37
CA ASN A 40 -12.24 14.24 -0.62
C ASN A 40 -12.34 15.75 -0.90
N LYS A 41 -11.33 16.53 -0.53
CA LYS A 41 -11.25 17.96 -0.89
C LYS A 41 -11.11 18.19 -2.41
N TYR A 42 -10.61 17.20 -3.13
CA TYR A 42 -10.28 17.30 -4.56
C TYR A 42 -11.07 16.32 -5.42
N TYR A 43 -11.51 15.18 -4.85
CA TYR A 43 -12.11 14.09 -5.59
C TYR A 43 -13.30 13.53 -4.83
N SER A 44 -14.37 13.25 -5.53
CA SER A 44 -15.56 12.57 -5.00
C SER A 44 -15.60 11.10 -5.46
N ASN A 45 -16.32 10.25 -4.72
CA ASN A 45 -16.61 8.86 -5.11
C ASN A 45 -15.35 8.01 -5.44
N PHE A 46 -14.28 8.18 -4.67
CA PHE A 46 -12.97 7.56 -4.92
C PHE A 46 -12.64 6.38 -4.01
N TYR A 47 -13.49 6.07 -3.06
CA TYR A 47 -13.28 4.99 -2.10
C TYR A 47 -14.47 4.05 -2.03
N ASP A 48 -14.21 2.85 -1.54
CA ASP A 48 -15.20 1.89 -1.07
C ASP A 48 -15.08 1.71 0.44
N GLU A 49 -16.19 1.58 1.14
CA GLU A 49 -16.24 1.16 2.52
C GLU A 49 -16.49 -0.35 2.55
N LEU A 50 -15.55 -1.12 3.07
CA LEU A 50 -15.64 -2.58 3.18
C LEU A 50 -16.43 -2.98 4.41
N GLU A 51 -16.10 -2.34 5.54
CA GLU A 51 -16.78 -2.43 6.83
C GLU A 51 -16.72 -1.05 7.49
N LYS A 52 -17.41 -0.89 8.62
CA LYS A 52 -17.43 0.37 9.37
C LYS A 52 -16.01 0.88 9.62
N ASN A 53 -15.69 2.04 9.08
CA ASN A 53 -14.37 2.71 9.15
C ASN A 53 -13.21 2.01 8.43
N ILE A 54 -13.48 0.97 7.64
CA ILE A 54 -12.46 0.32 6.80
C ILE A 54 -12.69 0.74 5.36
N PHE A 55 -11.84 1.63 4.89
CA PHE A 55 -11.93 2.22 3.55
C PHE A 55 -10.78 1.76 2.67
N THR A 56 -11.07 1.59 1.38
CA THR A 56 -10.06 1.31 0.35
C THR A 56 -10.23 2.23 -0.84
N LEU A 57 -9.17 2.46 -1.59
CA LEU A 57 -9.28 3.16 -2.87
C LEU A 57 -10.16 2.37 -3.82
N LYS A 58 -11.01 3.09 -4.54
CA LYS A 58 -11.90 2.50 -5.54
C LYS A 58 -11.12 1.97 -6.73
N THR A 59 -11.58 0.85 -7.26
CA THR A 59 -11.00 0.22 -8.45
C THR A 59 -12.03 0.15 -9.58
N LYS A 60 -11.54 0.19 -10.79
CA LYS A 60 -12.32 -0.05 -12.02
C LYS A 60 -11.51 -0.95 -12.94
N ASN A 61 -12.09 -2.06 -13.38
CA ASN A 61 -11.41 -3.05 -14.21
C ASN A 61 -10.06 -3.50 -13.59
N ASN A 62 -10.07 -3.82 -12.30
CA ASN A 62 -8.90 -4.23 -11.53
C ASN A 62 -7.75 -3.21 -11.50
N THR A 63 -8.05 -1.95 -11.72
CA THR A 63 -7.06 -0.86 -11.71
C THR A 63 -7.55 0.24 -10.78
N CYS A 64 -6.63 0.84 -10.01
CA CYS A 64 -6.93 2.01 -9.19
C CYS A 64 -7.47 3.15 -10.06
N ILE A 65 -8.56 3.79 -9.65
CA ILE A 65 -9.20 4.88 -10.43
C ILE A 65 -8.29 6.08 -10.66
N PHE A 66 -7.27 6.25 -9.81
CA PHE A 66 -6.28 7.32 -9.92
C PHE A 66 -5.10 6.98 -10.84
N PHE A 67 -5.02 5.73 -11.32
CA PHE A 67 -3.99 5.32 -12.27
C PHE A 67 -4.44 5.57 -13.70
N LYS A 68 -3.84 6.58 -14.35
CA LYS A 68 -4.16 7.00 -15.72
C LYS A 68 -2.88 7.29 -16.49
N ASN A 69 -2.81 6.86 -17.73
CA ASN A 69 -1.66 7.09 -18.61
C ASN A 69 -0.30 6.71 -17.97
N ASN A 70 -0.27 5.55 -17.29
CA ASN A 70 0.88 5.05 -16.55
C ASN A 70 1.35 5.94 -15.39
N ASN A 71 0.49 6.82 -14.88
CA ASN A 71 0.79 7.72 -13.78
C ASN A 71 -0.32 7.71 -12.72
N CYS A 72 0.07 7.94 -11.47
CA CYS A 72 -0.87 8.16 -10.36
C CYS A 72 -1.23 9.65 -10.29
N SER A 73 -2.50 9.98 -10.53
CA SER A 73 -2.97 11.38 -10.51
C SER A 73 -2.96 12.02 -9.12
N ILE A 74 -2.88 11.21 -8.05
CA ILE A 74 -2.78 11.69 -6.66
C ILE A 74 -1.42 11.39 -6.04
N TYR A 75 -0.36 11.26 -6.85
CA TYR A 75 0.96 10.81 -6.38
C TYR A 75 1.45 11.55 -5.14
N ASN A 76 1.26 12.86 -5.07
CA ASN A 76 1.74 13.70 -3.96
C ASN A 76 0.92 13.56 -2.67
N ILE A 77 -0.34 13.12 -2.79
CA ILE A 77 -1.28 12.92 -1.67
C ILE A 77 -1.73 11.46 -1.57
N ARG A 78 -0.97 10.54 -2.18
CA ARG A 78 -1.30 9.12 -2.14
C ARG A 78 -1.30 8.57 -0.71
N PRO A 79 -2.19 7.62 -0.41
CA PRO A 79 -2.29 7.01 0.91
C PRO A 79 -0.97 6.41 1.43
N LEU A 80 -0.86 6.32 2.74
CA LEU A 80 0.29 5.68 3.41
C LEU A 80 0.51 4.24 2.94
N ASP A 81 -0.56 3.49 2.70
CA ASP A 81 -0.51 2.14 2.15
C ASP A 81 0.16 2.12 0.76
N CYS A 82 -0.20 3.05 -0.13
CA CYS A 82 0.48 3.19 -1.43
C CYS A 82 1.95 3.60 -1.29
N ARG A 83 2.30 4.35 -0.25
CA ARG A 83 3.66 4.81 0.02
C ARG A 83 4.50 3.72 0.67
N LEU A 84 3.87 2.85 1.45
CA LEU A 84 4.52 1.74 2.12
C LEU A 84 4.92 0.62 1.14
N TYR A 85 4.11 0.38 0.09
CA TYR A 85 4.38 -0.67 -0.89
C TYR A 85 5.79 -0.57 -1.48
N PRO A 86 6.56 -1.64 -1.62
CA PRO A 86 6.20 -3.05 -1.52
C PRO A 86 6.30 -3.65 -0.11
N TYR A 87 6.46 -2.84 0.90
CA TYR A 87 6.28 -3.28 2.28
C TYR A 87 4.79 -3.32 2.62
N ASP A 88 4.46 -4.07 3.64
CA ASP A 88 3.12 -4.11 4.22
C ASP A 88 3.21 -4.43 5.71
N ILE A 89 2.10 -4.31 6.40
CA ILE A 89 1.97 -4.69 7.80
C ILE A 89 0.90 -5.77 7.90
N ILE A 90 1.26 -6.88 8.50
CA ILE A 90 0.32 -7.98 8.78
C ILE A 90 0.15 -8.18 10.28
N GLU A 91 -1.01 -8.65 10.68
CA GLU A 91 -1.27 -9.15 12.02
C GLU A 91 -1.17 -10.68 12.03
N LYS A 92 -0.44 -11.20 13.00
CA LYS A 92 -0.33 -12.64 13.24
C LYS A 92 -0.19 -12.86 14.73
N GLU A 93 -1.08 -13.70 15.31
CA GLU A 93 -1.06 -14.05 16.74
C GLU A 93 -1.07 -12.81 17.64
N GLU A 94 -1.95 -11.85 17.33
CA GLU A 94 -2.10 -10.57 18.04
C GLU A 94 -0.86 -9.65 18.05
N LYS A 95 0.09 -9.92 17.14
CA LYS A 95 1.29 -9.13 16.92
C LYS A 95 1.32 -8.58 15.50
N TYR A 96 1.99 -7.44 15.33
CA TYR A 96 2.13 -6.79 14.05
C TYR A 96 3.53 -6.97 13.50
N PHE A 97 3.64 -7.28 12.23
CA PHE A 97 4.91 -7.52 11.55
C PHE A 97 5.03 -6.68 10.30
N LEU A 98 6.18 -6.03 10.16
CA LEU A 98 6.60 -5.45 8.88
C LEU A 98 7.05 -6.59 7.97
N ILE A 99 6.47 -6.64 6.78
CA ILE A 99 6.82 -7.60 5.74
C ILE A 99 7.30 -6.89 4.48
N LEU A 100 7.98 -7.62 3.64
CA LEU A 100 8.35 -7.23 2.28
C LEU A 100 7.87 -8.30 1.32
N TYR A 101 7.05 -7.90 0.33
CA TYR A 101 6.64 -8.82 -0.73
C TYR A 101 7.81 -9.19 -1.63
N LYS A 102 7.91 -10.47 -1.99
CA LYS A 102 8.87 -10.98 -2.96
C LYS A 102 8.36 -10.66 -4.36
N LEU A 103 8.91 -9.61 -4.97
CA LEU A 103 8.57 -9.20 -6.32
C LEU A 103 9.78 -9.42 -7.23
N ASN A 104 9.54 -9.88 -8.45
CA ASN A 104 10.61 -10.14 -9.44
C ASN A 104 11.42 -8.89 -9.84
N CYS A 105 10.94 -7.70 -9.50
CA CYS A 105 11.59 -6.42 -9.78
C CYS A 105 12.41 -5.87 -8.61
N ILE A 106 12.39 -6.57 -7.45
CA ILE A 106 12.97 -6.06 -6.21
C ILE A 106 14.36 -6.66 -6.00
N ASN A 107 15.36 -5.80 -5.84
CA ASN A 107 16.66 -6.17 -5.31
C ASN A 107 16.65 -5.91 -3.80
N GLU A 108 16.75 -6.96 -2.99
CA GLU A 108 16.69 -6.90 -1.52
C GLU A 108 17.66 -5.87 -0.91
N ASN A 109 18.82 -5.67 -1.52
CA ASN A 109 19.82 -4.72 -1.03
C ASN A 109 19.41 -3.24 -1.14
N ILE A 110 18.45 -2.90 -2.01
CA ILE A 110 17.98 -1.52 -2.21
C ILE A 110 17.03 -1.10 -1.09
N PHE A 111 16.30 -2.05 -0.50
CA PHE A 111 15.29 -1.78 0.53
C PHE A 111 15.88 -1.45 1.89
N LEU A 112 17.03 -2.00 2.23
CA LEU A 112 17.71 -1.69 3.50
C LEU A 112 18.13 -0.22 3.62
N ASN A 113 18.30 0.48 2.49
CA ASN A 113 18.73 1.87 2.47
C ASN A 113 17.61 2.89 2.77
N ASN A 114 16.33 2.47 2.74
CA ASN A 114 15.17 3.36 2.94
C ASN A 114 14.43 3.11 4.26
N MET A 115 15.01 2.39 5.19
CA MET A 115 14.34 2.02 6.46
C MET A 115 13.90 3.23 7.29
N ASN A 116 14.59 4.35 7.21
CA ASN A 116 14.19 5.57 7.94
C ASN A 116 12.84 6.11 7.43
N GLU A 117 12.62 6.12 6.11
CA GLU A 117 11.34 6.52 5.53
C GLU A 117 10.24 5.53 5.89
N ILE A 118 10.53 4.22 5.79
CA ILE A 118 9.58 3.16 6.16
C ILE A 118 9.21 3.26 7.64
N ASN A 119 10.17 3.49 8.53
CA ASN A 119 9.89 3.68 9.95
C ASN A 119 8.99 4.90 10.19
N SER A 120 9.23 6.01 9.49
CA SER A 120 8.36 7.19 9.58
C SER A 120 6.93 6.92 9.11
N LEU A 121 6.74 6.10 8.08
CA LEU A 121 5.41 5.68 7.62
C LEU A 121 4.73 4.78 8.65
N ILE A 122 5.46 3.84 9.24
CA ILE A 122 4.93 2.94 10.28
C ILE A 122 4.44 3.74 11.48
N GLU A 123 5.19 4.74 11.95
CA GLU A 123 4.76 5.58 13.08
C GLU A 123 3.43 6.31 12.77
N LYS A 124 3.19 6.70 11.52
CA LYS A 124 1.91 7.30 11.10
C LYS A 124 0.77 6.29 11.00
N ILE A 125 1.08 5.01 10.76
CA ILE A 125 0.09 3.94 10.66
C ILE A 125 -0.28 3.40 12.04
N LYS A 126 0.63 3.40 13.01
CA LYS A 126 0.41 2.85 14.36
C LYS A 126 -0.92 3.28 15.02
N PRO A 127 -1.37 4.54 14.96
CA PRO A 127 -2.62 4.95 15.58
C PRO A 127 -3.87 4.21 15.06
N TRP A 128 -3.81 3.67 13.85
CA TRP A 128 -4.90 2.94 13.21
C TRP A 128 -4.48 1.59 12.61
N ILE A 129 -3.38 1.02 13.14
CA ILE A 129 -2.77 -0.21 12.63
C ILE A 129 -3.74 -1.40 12.60
N LYS A 130 -4.66 -1.46 13.54
CA LYS A 130 -5.68 -2.50 13.59
C LYS A 130 -6.61 -2.43 12.38
N ASP A 131 -7.07 -1.25 12.02
CA ASP A 131 -7.93 -1.06 10.85
C ASP A 131 -7.12 -1.24 9.56
N PHE A 132 -5.85 -0.83 9.56
CA PHE A 132 -4.93 -1.04 8.45
C PHE A 132 -4.74 -2.54 8.16
N THR A 133 -4.53 -3.36 9.19
CA THR A 133 -4.29 -4.79 9.04
C THR A 133 -5.58 -5.59 8.82
N ASN A 134 -6.73 -5.10 9.28
CA ASN A 134 -8.03 -5.75 9.02
C ASN A 134 -8.31 -5.91 7.52
N LYS A 135 -7.75 -5.06 6.68
CA LYS A 135 -7.75 -5.24 5.24
C LYS A 135 -7.16 -6.58 4.83
N SER A 136 -6.13 -7.08 5.52
CA SER A 136 -5.50 -8.36 5.20
C SER A 136 -6.48 -9.55 5.31
N ASN A 137 -7.53 -9.43 6.12
CA ASN A 137 -8.59 -10.44 6.21
C ASN A 137 -9.45 -10.49 4.94
N PHE A 138 -9.49 -9.39 4.17
CA PHE A 138 -10.20 -9.28 2.91
C PHE A 138 -9.29 -9.41 1.70
N SER A 139 -7.98 -9.21 1.89
CA SER A 139 -7.01 -9.14 0.81
C SER A 139 -6.56 -10.52 0.35
N LYS A 140 -6.77 -10.80 -0.92
CA LYS A 140 -6.19 -11.98 -1.58
C LYS A 140 -4.69 -11.86 -1.87
N MET A 141 -4.03 -10.76 -1.50
CA MET A 141 -2.58 -10.65 -1.55
C MET A 141 -1.88 -11.62 -0.58
N ILE A 142 -2.65 -12.28 0.28
CA ILE A 142 -2.21 -13.42 1.10
C ILE A 142 -1.50 -14.52 0.28
N ASN A 143 -1.77 -14.62 -1.02
CA ASN A 143 -1.07 -15.57 -1.90
C ASN A 143 0.26 -15.03 -2.44
N GLN A 144 0.60 -13.76 -2.18
CA GLN A 144 1.89 -13.20 -2.56
C GLN A 144 2.94 -13.64 -1.54
N GLU A 145 4.04 -14.25 -2.00
CA GLU A 145 5.15 -14.57 -1.10
C GLU A 145 5.76 -13.30 -0.49
N TYR A 146 6.10 -13.38 0.78
CA TYR A 146 6.72 -12.28 1.52
C TYR A 146 7.78 -12.80 2.50
N VAL A 147 8.63 -11.91 2.96
CA VAL A 147 9.53 -12.14 4.09
C VAL A 147 9.12 -11.26 5.26
N ILE A 148 9.17 -11.78 6.47
CA ILE A 148 8.99 -11.01 7.71
C ILE A 148 10.32 -10.33 8.00
N LEU A 149 10.30 -9.01 8.15
CA LEU A 149 11.48 -8.23 8.45
C LEU A 149 11.67 -8.03 9.96
N ARG A 150 10.60 -7.66 10.65
CA ARG A 150 10.61 -7.45 12.11
C ARG A 150 9.21 -7.34 12.69
N GLU A 151 9.11 -7.53 14.01
CA GLU A 151 7.92 -7.17 14.79
C GLU A 151 7.81 -5.64 14.94
N ILE A 152 6.59 -5.13 14.93
CA ILE A 152 6.27 -3.73 15.20
C ILE A 152 5.70 -3.66 16.61
N LEU A 153 6.42 -3.00 17.49
CA LEU A 153 5.96 -2.76 18.86
C LEU A 153 4.96 -1.59 18.87
N ILE A 154 3.82 -1.79 19.52
CA ILE A 154 2.74 -0.81 19.65
C ILE A 154 2.79 -0.21 21.07
#